data_5f467c9871b91a3892bc7e24ae319d37
#
_entry.id   5f467c9871b91a3892bc7e24ae319d37
#
_cell.length_a   1.000
_cell.length_b   1.000
_cell.length_c   1.000
_cell.angle_alpha   90.00
_cell.angle_beta   90.00
_cell.angle_gamma   90.00
#
_symmetry.space_group_name_H-M   'P 1'
#
loop_
_entity.id
_entity.type
_entity.pdbx_description
1 polymer ?
#
loop_
_entity_poly.entity_id
_entity_poly.type
_entity_poly.pdbx_seq_one_letter_code
_entity_poly.pdbx_strand_id
1 'polypeptide(L)'
;AHFESEIPGLYIIGALAGNPLIKQALNQGYEVIEHIRGAPVAPADEDLLWRKLAAIPGVDSVTAAVERLRARQPMFESLNHLQLRDLLRDSEIRLPSPGEVLFRRNDFGNSFFSIMDGEVDIHVEYAEGNRTRVPLSAGGCFGELGLLSGRRRSGTAIAGSACVLVE
;
A
#
# COMPACT_ATOMS: atom_id res chain seq x y z
N ALA A 1 -11.07 -18.96 -5.50
CA ALA A 1 -10.00 -18.41 -6.34
C ALA A 1 -10.60 -17.98 -7.68
N HIS A 2 -10.04 -16.98 -8.36
CA HIS A 2 -10.48 -16.51 -9.68
C HIS A 2 -11.97 -16.11 -9.77
N PHE A 3 -12.49 -15.41 -8.74
CA PHE A 3 -13.86 -14.90 -8.67
C PHE A 3 -14.97 -15.98 -8.60
N GLU A 4 -14.63 -17.24 -8.36
CA GLU A 4 -15.60 -18.29 -8.13
C GLU A 4 -16.25 -18.13 -6.76
N SER A 5 -17.57 -18.21 -6.72
CA SER A 5 -18.36 -18.16 -5.49
C SER A 5 -18.26 -19.46 -4.70
N GLU A 6 -18.98 -19.57 -3.58
CA GLU A 6 -19.13 -20.82 -2.82
C GLU A 6 -19.90 -21.89 -3.62
N ILE A 7 -20.60 -21.49 -4.67
CA ILE A 7 -21.29 -22.42 -5.58
C ILE A 7 -20.33 -22.75 -6.73
N PRO A 8 -19.90 -24.03 -6.88
CA PRO A 8 -19.00 -24.43 -7.94
C PRO A 8 -19.52 -24.07 -9.32
N GLY A 9 -18.66 -23.48 -10.16
CA GLY A 9 -19.00 -23.04 -11.52
C GLY A 9 -19.74 -21.69 -11.60
N LEU A 10 -20.05 -21.05 -10.48
CA LEU A 10 -20.66 -19.71 -10.45
C LEU A 10 -19.59 -18.66 -10.16
N TYR A 11 -19.31 -17.79 -11.13
CA TYR A 11 -18.33 -16.71 -11.03
C TYR A 11 -19.02 -15.38 -10.90
N ILE A 12 -18.54 -14.53 -9.98
CA ILE A 12 -19.09 -13.18 -9.71
C ILE A 12 -18.00 -12.16 -9.98
N ILE A 13 -18.26 -11.23 -10.92
CA ILE A 13 -17.31 -10.22 -11.36
C ILE A 13 -17.94 -8.82 -11.43
N GLY A 14 -17.10 -7.80 -11.60
CA GLY A 14 -17.51 -6.41 -11.81
C GLY A 14 -18.16 -5.79 -10.57
N ALA A 15 -19.21 -5.02 -10.77
CA ALA A 15 -19.88 -4.26 -9.71
C ALA A 15 -20.42 -5.16 -8.57
N LEU A 16 -20.87 -6.37 -8.88
CA LEU A 16 -21.33 -7.34 -7.87
C LEU A 16 -20.20 -7.85 -6.98
N ALA A 17 -18.96 -7.88 -7.51
CA ALA A 17 -17.75 -8.22 -6.74
C ALA A 17 -17.09 -7.00 -6.07
N GLY A 18 -17.77 -5.84 -6.03
CA GLY A 18 -17.24 -4.60 -5.45
C GLY A 18 -16.34 -3.79 -6.39
N ASN A 19 -16.28 -4.12 -7.68
CA ASN A 19 -15.45 -3.44 -8.68
C ASN A 19 -16.33 -2.73 -9.72
N PRO A 20 -16.75 -1.47 -9.48
CA PRO A 20 -17.73 -0.79 -10.33
C PRO A 20 -17.15 -0.27 -11.67
N LEU A 21 -15.82 -0.30 -11.85
CA LEU A 21 -15.20 0.20 -13.07
C LEU A 21 -15.31 -0.81 -14.20
N ILE A 22 -15.78 -0.35 -15.37
CA ILE A 22 -15.95 -1.19 -16.58
C ILE A 22 -14.65 -1.90 -16.96
N LYS A 23 -13.53 -1.21 -16.92
CA LYS A 23 -12.22 -1.79 -17.24
C LYS A 23 -11.86 -2.98 -16.32
N GLN A 24 -12.13 -2.86 -15.02
CA GLN A 24 -11.91 -3.94 -14.06
C GLN A 24 -12.82 -5.13 -14.35
N ALA A 25 -14.11 -4.88 -14.62
CA ALA A 25 -15.06 -5.94 -14.97
C ALA A 25 -14.66 -6.71 -16.24
N LEU A 26 -14.15 -6.01 -17.25
CA LEU A 26 -13.64 -6.64 -18.48
C LEU A 26 -12.42 -7.51 -18.21
N ASN A 27 -11.44 -7.03 -17.44
CA ASN A 27 -10.26 -7.81 -17.06
C ASN A 27 -10.64 -9.05 -16.25
N GLN A 28 -11.52 -8.91 -15.27
CA GLN A 28 -12.03 -10.03 -14.47
C GLN A 28 -12.76 -11.07 -15.35
N GLY A 29 -13.57 -10.61 -16.31
CA GLY A 29 -14.23 -11.49 -17.27
C GLY A 29 -13.23 -12.30 -18.11
N TYR A 30 -12.17 -11.66 -18.59
CA TYR A 30 -11.10 -12.32 -19.30
C TYR A 30 -10.40 -13.37 -18.40
N GLU A 31 -10.02 -12.99 -17.17
CA GLU A 31 -9.38 -13.90 -16.22
C GLU A 31 -10.24 -15.14 -15.92
N VAL A 32 -11.56 -14.97 -15.73
CA VAL A 32 -12.50 -16.08 -15.49
C VAL A 32 -12.55 -17.01 -16.70
N ILE A 33 -12.67 -16.47 -17.90
CA ILE A 33 -12.75 -17.31 -19.12
C ILE A 33 -11.46 -18.11 -19.33
N GLU A 34 -10.30 -17.48 -19.17
CA GLU A 34 -9.02 -18.18 -19.29
C GLU A 34 -8.85 -19.24 -18.18
N HIS A 35 -9.28 -18.93 -16.94
CA HIS A 35 -9.31 -19.91 -15.86
C HIS A 35 -10.17 -21.13 -16.18
N ILE A 36 -11.39 -20.92 -16.71
CA ILE A 36 -12.28 -22.02 -17.13
C ILE A 36 -11.64 -22.87 -18.24
N ARG A 37 -10.88 -22.24 -19.13
CA ARG A 37 -10.13 -22.92 -20.20
C ARG A 37 -8.89 -23.68 -19.71
N GLY A 38 -8.52 -23.52 -18.42
CA GLY A 38 -7.30 -24.09 -17.84
C GLY A 38 -6.01 -23.41 -18.29
N ALA A 39 -6.09 -22.18 -18.81
CA ALA A 39 -4.93 -21.42 -19.18
C ALA A 39 -4.30 -20.77 -17.92
N PRO A 40 -2.96 -20.62 -17.86
CA PRO A 40 -2.33 -19.84 -16.82
C PRO A 40 -2.70 -18.36 -17.02
N VAL A 41 -3.38 -17.77 -16.04
CA VAL A 41 -3.81 -16.37 -16.09
C VAL A 41 -3.09 -15.58 -15.01
N ALA A 42 -2.30 -14.59 -15.41
CA ALA A 42 -1.82 -13.58 -14.52
C ALA A 42 -2.80 -12.39 -14.52
N PRO A 43 -3.07 -11.75 -13.35
CA PRO A 43 -3.84 -10.52 -13.29
C PRO A 43 -3.26 -9.46 -14.23
N ALA A 44 -4.14 -8.65 -14.84
CA ALA A 44 -3.73 -7.66 -15.84
C ALA A 44 -2.78 -6.58 -15.30
N ASP A 45 -2.72 -6.40 -13.98
CA ASP A 45 -1.85 -5.46 -13.27
C ASP A 45 -0.55 -6.11 -12.73
N GLU A 46 -0.33 -7.42 -12.97
CA GLU A 46 0.80 -8.17 -12.39
C GLU A 46 2.15 -7.54 -12.75
N ASP A 47 2.39 -7.29 -14.03
CA ASP A 47 3.66 -6.69 -14.50
C ASP A 47 3.87 -5.28 -13.96
N LEU A 48 2.79 -4.49 -13.86
CA LEU A 48 2.84 -3.13 -13.34
C LEU A 48 3.21 -3.14 -11.85
N LEU A 49 2.54 -3.97 -11.08
CA LEU A 49 2.80 -4.11 -9.65
C LEU A 49 4.20 -4.70 -9.40
N TRP A 50 4.60 -5.71 -10.17
CA TRP A 50 5.91 -6.30 -10.02
C TRP A 50 7.05 -5.29 -10.22
N ARG A 51 6.95 -4.40 -11.21
CA ARG A 51 7.95 -3.33 -11.41
C ARG A 51 8.11 -2.41 -10.20
N LYS A 52 7.04 -2.16 -9.45
CA LYS A 52 7.07 -1.37 -8.21
C LYS A 52 7.64 -2.15 -7.03
N LEU A 53 7.26 -3.43 -6.91
CA LEU A 53 7.46 -4.23 -5.71
C LEU A 53 8.77 -5.04 -5.72
N ALA A 54 9.36 -5.29 -6.89
CA ALA A 54 10.58 -6.10 -7.05
C ALA A 54 11.81 -5.53 -6.31
N ALA A 55 11.81 -4.23 -6.00
CA ALA A 55 12.86 -3.59 -5.24
C ALA A 55 12.77 -3.84 -3.72
N ILE A 56 11.63 -4.37 -3.24
CA ILE A 56 11.42 -4.63 -1.81
C ILE A 56 12.22 -5.86 -1.39
N PRO A 57 13.12 -5.76 -0.41
CA PRO A 57 13.92 -6.90 0.04
C PRO A 57 13.05 -8.07 0.53
N GLY A 58 13.35 -9.29 0.05
CA GLY A 58 12.67 -10.51 0.45
C GLY A 58 11.24 -10.66 -0.10
N VAL A 59 10.91 -9.95 -1.18
CA VAL A 59 9.68 -10.11 -1.96
C VAL A 59 10.04 -10.77 -3.29
N ASP A 60 9.38 -11.88 -3.61
CA ASP A 60 9.58 -12.67 -4.82
C ASP A 60 8.37 -12.68 -5.78
N SER A 61 7.25 -12.12 -5.33
CA SER A 61 6.01 -12.05 -6.11
C SER A 61 5.11 -10.91 -5.63
N VAL A 62 4.18 -10.48 -6.49
CA VAL A 62 3.15 -9.50 -6.11
C VAL A 62 2.29 -10.04 -4.96
N THR A 63 1.93 -11.32 -5.01
CA THR A 63 1.16 -11.97 -3.95
C THR A 63 1.89 -11.91 -2.61
N ALA A 64 3.19 -12.23 -2.57
CA ALA A 64 3.98 -12.15 -1.35
C ALA A 64 4.05 -10.72 -0.77
N ALA A 65 4.17 -9.70 -1.65
CA ALA A 65 4.13 -8.30 -1.22
C ALA A 65 2.79 -7.90 -0.61
N VAL A 66 1.69 -8.29 -1.25
CA VAL A 66 0.32 -8.02 -0.78
C VAL A 66 0.07 -8.67 0.59
N GLU A 67 0.44 -9.94 0.74
CA GLU A 67 0.29 -10.66 2.01
C GLU A 67 1.16 -10.06 3.12
N ARG A 68 2.40 -9.67 2.80
CA ARG A 68 3.30 -8.99 3.75
C ARG A 68 2.72 -7.65 4.21
N LEU A 69 2.17 -6.85 3.29
CA LEU A 69 1.53 -5.58 3.60
C LEU A 69 0.33 -5.82 4.53
N ARG A 70 -0.54 -6.77 4.19
CA ARG A 70 -1.72 -7.12 4.99
C ARG A 70 -1.35 -7.59 6.39
N ALA A 71 -0.36 -8.46 6.51
CA ALA A 71 0.08 -9.02 7.78
C ALA A 71 0.73 -7.98 8.72
N ARG A 72 1.35 -6.93 8.14
CA ARG A 72 2.08 -5.92 8.90
C ARG A 72 1.30 -4.64 9.17
N GLN A 73 0.19 -4.42 8.45
CA GLN A 73 -0.58 -3.17 8.53
C GLN A 73 -1.99 -3.44 9.03
N PRO A 74 -2.27 -3.25 10.33
CA PRO A 74 -3.60 -3.48 10.89
C PRO A 74 -4.71 -2.70 10.18
N MET A 75 -4.40 -1.49 9.68
CA MET A 75 -5.36 -0.67 8.94
C MET A 75 -5.81 -1.29 7.61
N PHE A 76 -5.08 -2.27 7.08
CA PHE A 76 -5.42 -2.96 5.82
C PHE A 76 -6.02 -4.36 6.03
N GLU A 77 -6.20 -4.78 7.28
CA GLU A 77 -6.73 -6.11 7.60
C GLU A 77 -8.13 -6.36 7.00
N SER A 78 -8.96 -5.31 6.95
CA SER A 78 -10.31 -5.37 6.38
C SER A 78 -10.35 -5.36 4.85
N LEU A 79 -9.23 -5.03 4.20
CA LEU A 79 -9.17 -4.98 2.73
C LEU A 79 -8.98 -6.39 2.17
N ASN A 80 -9.72 -6.70 1.10
CA ASN A 80 -9.50 -7.93 0.36
C ASN A 80 -8.27 -7.80 -0.57
N HIS A 81 -7.84 -8.93 -1.14
CA HIS A 81 -6.65 -9.00 -1.98
C HIS A 81 -6.71 -8.04 -3.18
N LEU A 82 -7.86 -7.89 -3.83
CA LEU A 82 -8.03 -6.99 -4.98
C LEU A 82 -7.92 -5.51 -4.56
N GLN A 83 -8.54 -5.14 -3.42
CA GLN A 83 -8.45 -3.79 -2.89
C GLN A 83 -7.02 -3.41 -2.50
N LEU A 84 -6.25 -4.37 -1.96
CA LEU A 84 -4.82 -4.16 -1.66
C LEU A 84 -3.97 -4.01 -2.93
N ARG A 85 -4.28 -4.76 -4.00
CA ARG A 85 -3.62 -4.58 -5.30
C ARG A 85 -3.92 -3.21 -5.89
N ASP A 86 -5.17 -2.75 -5.83
CA ASP A 86 -5.57 -1.41 -6.28
C ASP A 86 -4.84 -0.33 -5.47
N LEU A 87 -4.77 -0.46 -4.15
CA LEU A 87 -4.02 0.46 -3.30
C LEU A 87 -2.54 0.51 -3.69
N LEU A 88 -1.88 -0.62 -3.85
CA LEU A 88 -0.47 -0.68 -4.24
C LEU A 88 -0.22 -0.14 -5.66
N ARG A 89 -1.18 -0.31 -6.57
CA ARG A 89 -1.08 0.24 -7.92
C ARG A 89 -1.00 1.77 -7.89
N ASP A 90 -1.80 2.41 -7.03
CA ASP A 90 -1.90 3.86 -6.92
C ASP A 90 -0.90 4.46 -5.89
N SER A 91 -0.21 3.61 -5.12
CA SER A 91 0.81 4.00 -4.14
C SER A 91 2.21 4.06 -4.76
N GLU A 92 3.13 4.73 -4.08
CA GLU A 92 4.57 4.72 -4.35
C GLU A 92 5.31 3.90 -3.28
N ILE A 93 6.26 3.07 -3.70
CA ILE A 93 7.15 2.34 -2.80
C ILE A 93 8.41 3.17 -2.60
N ARG A 94 8.67 3.56 -1.35
CA ARG A 94 9.86 4.31 -0.96
C ARG A 94 10.80 3.43 -0.16
N LEU A 95 12.09 3.50 -0.49
CA LEU A 95 13.16 2.75 0.17
C LEU A 95 14.22 3.71 0.75
N PRO A 96 13.85 4.56 1.72
CA PRO A 96 14.77 5.56 2.24
C PRO A 96 15.92 4.93 3.02
N SER A 97 17.08 5.56 2.91
CA SER A 97 18.26 5.23 3.71
C SER A 97 18.17 5.82 5.13
N PRO A 98 18.89 5.24 6.11
CA PRO A 98 18.94 5.82 7.45
C PRO A 98 19.39 7.29 7.44
N GLY A 99 18.65 8.14 8.14
CA GLY A 99 18.90 9.59 8.19
C GLY A 99 18.26 10.40 7.06
N GLU A 100 17.65 9.75 6.07
CA GLU A 100 16.95 10.44 4.99
C GLU A 100 15.72 11.17 5.51
N VAL A 101 15.55 12.43 5.10
CA VAL A 101 14.39 13.26 5.45
C VAL A 101 13.28 12.99 4.46
N LEU A 102 12.17 12.43 4.92
CA LEU A 102 11.00 12.10 4.11
C LEU A 102 10.17 13.34 3.78
N PHE A 103 9.93 14.17 4.79
CA PHE A 103 9.34 15.50 4.66
C PHE A 103 9.73 16.37 5.86
N ARG A 104 9.60 17.67 5.72
CA ARG A 104 9.88 18.65 6.77
C ARG A 104 8.60 19.26 7.30
N ARG A 105 8.64 19.75 8.54
CA ARG A 105 7.59 20.59 9.10
C ARG A 105 7.31 21.78 8.16
N ASN A 106 6.04 22.09 7.98
CA ASN A 106 5.51 23.11 7.08
C ASN A 106 5.56 22.78 5.58
N ASP A 107 6.06 21.61 5.18
CA ASP A 107 5.90 21.16 3.80
C ASP A 107 4.42 20.95 3.45
N PHE A 108 4.07 21.18 2.21
CA PHE A 108 2.81 20.71 1.67
C PHE A 108 2.88 19.21 1.43
N GLY A 109 1.80 18.50 1.72
CA GLY A 109 1.71 17.08 1.46
C GLY A 109 0.27 16.63 1.41
N ASN A 110 -0.03 15.82 0.40
CA ASN A 110 -1.34 15.22 0.16
C ASN A 110 -1.31 13.70 0.23
N SER A 111 -0.27 13.16 0.85
CA SER A 111 -0.05 11.74 1.04
C SER A 111 0.18 11.40 2.51
N PHE A 112 0.05 10.14 2.85
CA PHE A 112 0.50 9.56 4.11
C PHE A 112 1.38 8.34 3.83
N PHE A 113 2.09 7.89 4.84
CA PHE A 113 3.05 6.80 4.73
C PHE A 113 2.67 5.67 5.66
N SER A 114 2.77 4.45 5.16
CA SER A 114 2.66 3.21 5.93
C SER A 114 4.02 2.53 5.99
N ILE A 115 4.47 2.14 7.19
CA ILE A 115 5.78 1.51 7.40
C ILE A 115 5.64 0.00 7.27
N MET A 116 6.12 -0.58 6.16
CA MET A 116 6.18 -2.04 6.01
C MET A 116 7.34 -2.63 6.80
N ASP A 117 8.51 -1.98 6.75
CA ASP A 117 9.72 -2.37 7.49
C ASP A 117 10.51 -1.15 7.90
N GLY A 118 11.31 -1.32 8.96
CA GLY A 118 12.20 -0.30 9.48
C GLY A 118 11.54 0.61 10.52
N GLU A 119 12.17 1.74 10.78
CA GLU A 119 11.76 2.72 11.78
C GLU A 119 11.84 4.14 11.21
N VAL A 120 10.89 4.97 11.57
CA VAL A 120 10.82 6.38 11.21
C VAL A 120 10.69 7.24 12.47
N ASP A 121 11.47 8.30 12.57
CA ASP A 121 11.40 9.25 13.65
C ASP A 121 10.61 10.49 13.25
N ILE A 122 9.55 10.77 13.98
CA ILE A 122 8.78 12.01 13.83
C ILE A 122 9.26 13.03 14.84
N HIS A 123 9.85 14.11 14.36
CA HIS A 123 10.29 15.25 15.17
C HIS A 123 9.17 16.30 15.20
N VAL A 124 8.56 16.46 16.38
CA VAL A 124 7.53 17.46 16.62
C VAL A 124 8.13 18.62 17.41
N GLU A 125 7.92 19.85 16.95
CA GLU A 125 8.33 21.06 17.66
C GLU A 125 7.09 21.77 18.20
N TYR A 126 7.07 22.01 19.49
CA TYR A 126 6.02 22.77 20.18
C TYR A 126 6.36 24.28 20.26
N ALA A 127 5.33 25.09 20.48
CA ALA A 127 5.46 26.56 20.52
C ALA A 127 6.46 27.10 21.56
N GLU A 128 6.76 26.32 22.60
CA GLU A 128 7.70 26.66 23.67
C GLU A 128 9.16 26.29 23.38
N GLY A 129 9.47 25.89 22.13
CA GLY A 129 10.82 25.43 21.74
C GLY A 129 11.13 23.98 22.15
N ASN A 130 10.23 23.30 22.81
CA ASN A 130 10.37 21.89 23.15
C ASN A 130 10.28 21.04 21.89
N ARG A 131 11.20 20.08 21.76
CA ARG A 131 11.23 19.10 20.66
C ARG A 131 10.99 17.73 21.23
N THR A 132 10.09 16.98 20.60
CA THR A 132 9.84 15.59 20.95
C THR A 132 10.11 14.71 19.73
N ARG A 133 10.80 13.60 19.95
CA ARG A 133 11.00 12.54 18.98
C ARG A 133 10.01 11.42 19.27
N VAL A 134 9.22 11.06 18.28
CA VAL A 134 8.28 9.95 18.34
C VAL A 134 8.76 8.88 17.36
N PRO A 135 9.34 7.78 17.84
CA PRO A 135 9.73 6.67 16.98
C PRO A 135 8.49 5.88 16.56
N LEU A 136 8.42 5.52 15.27
CA LEU A 136 7.40 4.66 14.70
C LEU A 136 8.10 3.49 14.01
N SER A 137 7.61 2.29 14.24
CA SER A 137 8.12 1.05 13.66
C SER A 137 7.16 0.45 12.64
N ALA A 138 7.53 -0.68 12.05
CA ALA A 138 6.70 -1.44 11.12
C ALA A 138 5.28 -1.67 11.69
N GLY A 139 4.26 -1.47 10.87
CA GLY A 139 2.85 -1.44 11.27
C GLY A 139 2.32 -0.05 11.61
N GLY A 140 3.19 0.95 11.80
CA GLY A 140 2.81 2.34 12.00
C GLY A 140 2.49 3.07 10.70
N CYS A 141 1.78 4.21 10.84
CA CYS A 141 1.55 5.14 9.74
C CYS A 141 1.82 6.58 10.22
N PHE A 142 2.12 7.48 9.29
CA PHE A 142 2.41 8.88 9.60
C PHE A 142 2.13 9.78 8.39
N GLY A 143 1.99 11.07 8.66
CA GLY A 143 1.71 12.08 7.63
C GLY A 143 0.22 12.27 7.33
N GLU A 144 -0.66 11.48 7.93
CA GLU A 144 -2.11 11.51 7.76
C GLU A 144 -2.75 12.83 8.21
N LEU A 145 -2.16 13.49 9.23
CA LEU A 145 -2.71 14.75 9.76
C LEU A 145 -2.77 15.85 8.71
N GLY A 146 -1.77 15.94 7.84
CA GLY A 146 -1.77 16.88 6.72
C GLY A 146 -2.88 16.60 5.73
N LEU A 147 -3.06 15.32 5.39
CA LEU A 147 -4.10 14.86 4.46
C LEU A 147 -5.51 15.10 5.00
N LEU A 148 -5.76 14.71 6.27
CA LEU A 148 -7.09 14.80 6.87
C LEU A 148 -7.51 16.24 7.18
N SER A 149 -6.57 17.09 7.56
CA SER A 149 -6.85 18.47 7.98
C SER A 149 -6.69 19.52 6.86
N GLY A 150 -6.12 19.14 5.72
CA GLY A 150 -5.71 20.08 4.66
C GLY A 150 -4.59 21.04 5.08
N ARG A 151 -3.90 20.75 6.18
CA ARG A 151 -2.82 21.58 6.71
C ARG A 151 -1.46 21.09 6.24
N ARG A 152 -0.46 21.95 6.42
CA ARG A 152 0.94 21.58 6.19
C ARG A 152 1.41 20.54 7.20
N ARG A 153 2.50 19.83 6.88
CA ARG A 153 3.12 18.83 7.77
C ARG A 153 3.38 19.44 9.16
N SER A 154 2.90 18.78 10.20
CA SER A 154 3.03 19.23 11.60
C SER A 154 4.40 18.95 12.22
N GLY A 155 5.17 18.02 11.65
CA GLY A 155 6.50 17.62 12.10
C GLY A 155 7.42 17.30 10.93
N THR A 156 8.66 16.95 11.25
CA THR A 156 9.66 16.44 10.31
C THR A 156 9.79 14.94 10.48
N ALA A 157 9.68 14.17 9.40
CA ALA A 157 9.87 12.71 9.38
C ALA A 157 11.24 12.37 8.83
N ILE A 158 11.97 11.51 9.54
CA ILE A 158 13.32 11.07 9.19
C ILE A 158 13.37 9.54 9.30
N ALA A 159 13.93 8.87 8.33
CA ALA A 159 14.18 7.44 8.39
C ALA A 159 15.20 7.11 9.50
N GLY A 160 14.78 6.37 10.53
CA GLY A 160 15.65 5.97 11.65
C GLY A 160 16.51 4.76 11.29
N SER A 161 16.04 3.95 10.35
CA SER A 161 16.75 2.80 9.77
C SER A 161 16.53 2.75 8.26
N ALA A 162 17.08 1.72 7.58
CA ALA A 162 16.62 1.40 6.23
C ALA A 162 15.15 0.98 6.31
N CYS A 163 14.29 1.61 5.51
CA CYS A 163 12.85 1.42 5.57
C CYS A 163 12.28 0.90 4.25
N VAL A 164 11.12 0.26 4.35
CA VAL A 164 10.19 0.03 3.24
C VAL A 164 8.90 0.76 3.58
N LEU A 165 8.57 1.78 2.81
CA LEU A 165 7.38 2.59 3.01
C LEU A 165 6.45 2.47 1.80
N VAL A 166 5.15 2.50 2.07
CA VAL A 166 4.08 2.68 1.08
C VAL A 166 3.53 4.09 1.28
N GLU A 167 3.66 4.94 0.25
CA GLU A 167 3.18 6.32 0.21
C GLU A 167 1.90 6.44 -0.58
#